data_d5c38068d7000089231a2d581f6d9c52
#
_entry.id   d5c38068d7000089231a2d581f6d9c52
#
_cell.length_a   1.000
_cell.length_b   1.000
_cell.length_c   1.000
_cell.angle_alpha   90.00
_cell.angle_beta   90.00
_cell.angle_gamma   90.00
#
_symmetry.space_group_name_H-M   'P 1'
#
loop_
_entity.id
_entity.type
_entity.pdbx_description
1 polymer ?
#
loop_
_entity_poly.entity_id
_entity_poly.type
_entity_poly.pdbx_seq_one_letter_code
_entity_poly.pdbx_strand_id
1 'polypeptide(L)'
;MSTGAPDGEGKRTSYLELFFDLVFVLAITQVAGRLHDDHTASGWAHAALLLWLVWWAWCQYAWTANAVDVDRPHVRAAVLAVIGATLLAAVAIPDAFAAQGAWFALPYTAVRAAGLALYWAGLRNDPVHRAALRTYLPVASISPTLVLLGGLGPPSARAWIWTLALVVDVASV
;
A
#
# COMPACT_ATOMS: atom_id res chain seq x y z
N MET A 1 12.69 -48.41 16.86
CA MET A 1 13.35 -47.10 16.77
C MET A 1 12.86 -46.44 15.50
N SER A 2 11.82 -45.61 15.62
CA SER A 2 11.27 -44.84 14.51
C SER A 2 11.71 -43.40 14.69
N THR A 3 12.64 -42.97 13.86
CA THR A 3 13.09 -41.59 13.75
C THR A 3 12.07 -40.79 12.96
N GLY A 4 11.11 -40.19 13.65
CA GLY A 4 10.25 -39.17 13.08
C GLY A 4 11.11 -37.96 12.74
N ALA A 5 11.31 -37.69 11.45
CA ALA A 5 11.81 -36.41 10.98
C ALA A 5 10.82 -35.33 11.37
N PRO A 6 11.23 -34.15 11.86
CA PRO A 6 10.31 -33.03 12.05
C PRO A 6 9.94 -32.52 10.66
N ASP A 7 8.66 -32.67 10.31
CA ASP A 7 8.10 -32.05 9.14
C ASP A 7 8.31 -30.53 9.26
N GLY A 8 9.24 -30.02 8.45
CA GLY A 8 9.43 -28.60 8.27
C GLY A 8 8.20 -28.02 7.58
N GLU A 9 7.17 -27.65 8.34
CA GLU A 9 6.10 -26.78 7.88
C GLU A 9 6.67 -25.38 7.62
N GLY A 10 7.41 -25.25 6.54
CA GLY A 10 7.65 -23.96 5.93
C GLY A 10 6.27 -23.39 5.56
N LYS A 11 5.91 -22.27 6.16
CA LYS A 11 4.69 -21.50 5.84
C LYS A 11 4.57 -21.43 4.32
N ARG A 12 3.65 -22.21 3.74
CA ARG A 12 3.42 -22.20 2.29
C ARG A 12 2.95 -20.80 1.92
N THR A 13 3.71 -20.10 1.07
CA THR A 13 3.32 -18.80 0.52
C THR A 13 1.93 -18.96 -0.11
N SER A 14 0.98 -18.17 0.35
CA SER A 14 -0.38 -18.22 -0.15
C SER A 14 -0.42 -17.73 -1.61
N TYR A 15 -1.24 -18.37 -2.46
CA TYR A 15 -1.52 -17.86 -3.81
C TYR A 15 -1.99 -16.40 -3.81
N LEU A 16 -2.64 -15.96 -2.73
CA LEU A 16 -3.04 -14.56 -2.55
C LEU A 16 -1.84 -13.63 -2.36
N GLU A 17 -0.82 -14.04 -1.61
CA GLU A 17 0.41 -13.26 -1.43
C GLU A 17 1.14 -13.11 -2.77
N LEU A 18 1.28 -14.21 -3.52
CA LEU A 18 1.88 -14.16 -4.86
C LEU A 18 1.09 -13.27 -5.82
N PHE A 19 -0.23 -13.33 -5.79
CA PHE A 19 -1.06 -12.50 -6.65
C PHE A 19 -0.98 -11.02 -6.27
N PHE A 20 -0.92 -10.72 -4.98
CA PHE A 20 -0.70 -9.37 -4.48
C PHE A 20 0.64 -8.81 -4.98
N ASP A 21 1.73 -9.58 -4.85
CA ASP A 21 3.05 -9.15 -5.32
C ASP A 21 3.06 -8.89 -6.83
N LEU A 22 2.39 -9.71 -7.63
CA LEU A 22 2.26 -9.49 -9.07
C LEU A 22 1.58 -8.17 -9.41
N VAL A 23 0.56 -7.76 -8.65
CA VAL A 23 -0.12 -6.47 -8.87
C VAL A 23 0.80 -5.30 -8.49
N PHE A 24 1.66 -5.45 -7.48
CA PHE A 24 2.68 -4.45 -7.18
C PHE A 24 3.77 -4.38 -8.25
N VAL A 25 4.18 -5.50 -8.83
CA VAL A 25 5.10 -5.52 -9.99
C VAL A 25 4.47 -4.76 -11.16
N LEU A 26 3.17 -4.95 -11.42
CA LEU A 26 2.46 -4.15 -12.42
C LEU A 26 2.52 -2.66 -12.10
N ALA A 27 2.25 -2.25 -10.85
CA ALA A 27 2.31 -0.85 -10.46
C ALA A 27 3.71 -0.24 -10.70
N ILE A 28 4.78 -0.96 -10.32
CA ILE A 28 6.17 -0.55 -10.58
C ILE A 28 6.43 -0.43 -12.09
N THR A 29 5.91 -1.36 -12.89
CA THR A 29 6.03 -1.32 -14.36
C THR A 29 5.36 -0.08 -14.95
N GLN A 30 4.20 0.33 -14.43
CA GLN A 30 3.54 1.58 -14.84
C GLN A 30 4.36 2.82 -14.46
N VAL A 31 4.99 2.82 -13.29
CA VAL A 31 5.92 3.91 -12.91
C VAL A 31 7.12 3.97 -13.86
N ALA A 32 7.69 2.83 -14.21
CA ALA A 32 8.81 2.75 -15.16
C ALA A 32 8.41 3.22 -16.57
N GLY A 33 7.20 2.86 -17.03
CA GLY A 33 6.63 3.35 -18.29
C GLY A 33 6.52 4.87 -18.31
N ARG A 34 5.95 5.46 -17.24
CA ARG A 34 5.87 6.92 -17.10
C ARG A 34 7.24 7.60 -17.15
N LEU A 35 8.23 7.01 -16.50
CA LEU A 35 9.60 7.53 -16.55
C LEU A 35 10.21 7.43 -17.95
N HIS A 36 9.84 6.39 -18.72
CA HIS A 36 10.26 6.26 -20.11
C HIS A 36 9.66 7.35 -21.01
N ASP A 37 8.44 7.78 -20.72
CA ASP A 37 7.74 8.78 -21.55
C ASP A 37 8.14 10.24 -21.20
N ASP A 38 8.62 10.49 -19.98
CA ASP A 38 9.01 11.84 -19.52
C ASP A 38 10.38 11.82 -18.81
N HIS A 39 11.42 12.17 -19.55
CA HIS A 39 12.80 12.25 -19.06
C HIS A 39 13.17 13.63 -18.48
N THR A 40 12.20 14.50 -18.23
CA THR A 40 12.46 15.80 -17.58
C THR A 40 12.74 15.62 -16.10
N ALA A 41 13.32 16.65 -15.46
CA ALA A 41 13.53 16.63 -13.99
C ALA A 41 12.22 16.47 -13.23
N SER A 42 11.11 17.07 -13.72
CA SER A 42 9.78 16.87 -13.16
C SER A 42 9.26 15.44 -13.36
N GLY A 43 9.51 14.84 -14.51
CA GLY A 43 9.15 13.43 -14.79
C GLY A 43 9.85 12.48 -13.82
N TRP A 44 11.15 12.66 -13.58
CA TRP A 44 11.90 11.90 -12.59
C TRP A 44 11.36 12.09 -11.16
N ALA A 45 11.06 13.33 -10.75
CA ALA A 45 10.50 13.63 -9.43
C ALA A 45 9.12 12.98 -9.23
N HIS A 46 8.24 13.03 -10.23
CA HIS A 46 6.92 12.41 -10.21
C HIS A 46 7.03 10.89 -10.15
N ALA A 47 7.92 10.28 -10.95
CA ALA A 47 8.13 8.82 -10.92
C ALA A 47 8.68 8.36 -9.57
N ALA A 48 9.65 9.06 -8.98
CA ALA A 48 10.19 8.75 -7.67
C ALA A 48 9.12 8.84 -6.57
N LEU A 49 8.25 9.85 -6.64
CA LEU A 49 7.16 10.04 -5.69
C LEU A 49 6.12 8.92 -5.80
N LEU A 50 5.72 8.53 -7.02
CA LEU A 50 4.81 7.41 -7.25
C LEU A 50 5.43 6.08 -6.80
N LEU A 51 6.71 5.86 -7.11
CA LEU A 51 7.44 4.66 -6.65
C LEU A 51 7.44 4.57 -5.13
N TRP A 52 7.68 5.70 -4.43
CA TRP A 52 7.61 5.73 -2.97
C TRP A 52 6.23 5.35 -2.46
N LEU A 53 5.17 5.96 -2.99
CA LEU A 53 3.80 5.69 -2.56
C LEU A 53 3.44 4.20 -2.76
N VAL A 54 3.76 3.64 -3.94
CA VAL A 54 3.54 2.23 -4.24
C VAL A 54 4.32 1.34 -3.28
N TRP A 55 5.61 1.60 -3.11
CA TRP A 55 6.47 0.80 -2.24
C TRP A 55 6.03 0.85 -0.78
N TRP A 56 5.64 2.03 -0.29
CA TRP A 56 5.16 2.17 1.08
C TRP A 56 3.85 1.41 1.33
N ALA A 57 2.93 1.42 0.36
CA ALA A 57 1.72 0.61 0.43
C ALA A 57 2.03 -0.89 0.48
N TRP A 58 3.04 -1.34 -0.29
CA TRP A 58 3.53 -2.73 -0.25
C TRP A 58 4.13 -3.09 1.11
N CYS A 59 4.98 -2.24 1.67
CA CYS A 59 5.55 -2.46 3.02
C CYS A 59 4.45 -2.60 4.07
N GLN A 60 3.46 -1.72 4.07
CA GLN A 60 2.33 -1.79 5.00
C GLN A 60 1.55 -3.11 4.86
N TYR A 61 1.33 -3.55 3.61
CA TYR A 61 0.66 -4.84 3.38
C TYR A 61 1.49 -6.01 3.91
N ALA A 62 2.80 -6.02 3.65
CA ALA A 62 3.68 -7.08 4.13
C ALA A 62 3.63 -7.22 5.66
N TRP A 63 3.59 -6.11 6.38
CA TRP A 63 3.39 -6.13 7.85
C TRP A 63 2.01 -6.63 8.24
N THR A 64 0.98 -6.20 7.51
CA THR A 64 -0.42 -6.60 7.76
C THR A 64 -0.61 -8.09 7.55
N ALA A 65 -0.03 -8.67 6.48
CA ALA A 65 -0.13 -10.09 6.17
C ALA A 65 0.47 -10.98 7.28
N ASN A 66 1.48 -10.48 7.99
CA ASN A 66 2.04 -11.17 9.16
C ASN A 66 1.16 -11.07 10.43
N ALA A 67 0.28 -10.08 10.50
CA ALA A 67 -0.57 -9.80 11.65
C ALA A 67 -1.96 -10.45 11.59
N VAL A 68 -2.39 -10.92 10.40
CA VAL A 68 -3.72 -11.47 10.18
C VAL A 68 -3.69 -12.92 9.71
N ASP A 69 -4.74 -13.66 10.02
CA ASP A 69 -4.97 -15.01 9.56
C ASP A 69 -5.77 -14.95 8.23
N VAL A 70 -5.05 -15.12 7.11
CA VAL A 70 -5.62 -15.04 5.75
C VAL A 70 -6.54 -16.21 5.40
N ASP A 71 -6.57 -17.28 6.21
CA ASP A 71 -7.46 -18.41 5.99
C ASP A 71 -8.90 -18.12 6.41
N ARG A 72 -9.11 -17.05 7.19
CA ARG A 72 -10.46 -16.61 7.57
C ARG A 72 -11.19 -16.00 6.36
N PRO A 73 -12.43 -16.45 6.05
CA PRO A 73 -13.13 -16.03 4.84
C PRO A 73 -13.30 -14.51 4.68
N HIS A 74 -13.58 -13.80 5.77
CA HIS A 74 -13.73 -12.33 5.75
C HIS A 74 -12.39 -11.60 5.55
N VAL A 75 -11.27 -12.12 6.09
CA VAL A 75 -9.92 -11.57 5.85
C VAL A 75 -9.53 -11.81 4.39
N ARG A 76 -9.77 -13.01 3.87
CA ARG A 76 -9.53 -13.36 2.48
C ARG A 76 -10.31 -12.46 1.52
N ALA A 77 -11.59 -12.18 1.80
CA ALA A 77 -12.40 -11.26 1.02
C ALA A 77 -11.84 -9.82 1.06
N ALA A 78 -11.39 -9.34 2.23
CA ALA A 78 -10.77 -8.05 2.37
C ALA A 78 -9.45 -7.95 1.59
N VAL A 79 -8.61 -8.98 1.64
CA VAL A 79 -7.35 -9.04 0.87
C VAL A 79 -7.63 -9.02 -0.63
N LEU A 80 -8.63 -9.76 -1.12
CA LEU A 80 -9.03 -9.71 -2.54
C LEU A 80 -9.51 -8.32 -2.95
N ALA A 81 -10.27 -7.62 -2.08
CA ALA A 81 -10.68 -6.25 -2.33
C ALA A 81 -9.48 -5.28 -2.39
N VAL A 82 -8.49 -5.46 -1.50
CA VAL A 82 -7.22 -4.71 -1.53
C VAL A 82 -6.46 -4.94 -2.82
N ILE A 83 -6.36 -6.19 -3.28
CA ILE A 83 -5.72 -6.55 -4.56
C ILE A 83 -6.43 -5.84 -5.72
N GLY A 84 -7.77 -5.88 -5.78
CA GLY A 84 -8.56 -5.20 -6.79
C GLY A 84 -8.35 -3.67 -6.77
N ALA A 85 -8.35 -3.06 -5.59
CA ALA A 85 -8.08 -1.64 -5.44
C ALA A 85 -6.63 -1.27 -5.86
N THR A 86 -5.63 -2.11 -5.52
CA THR A 86 -4.24 -1.92 -5.95
C THR A 86 -4.12 -1.99 -7.47
N LEU A 87 -4.84 -2.91 -8.12
CA LEU A 87 -4.89 -3.00 -9.59
C LEU A 87 -5.46 -1.72 -10.21
N LEU A 88 -6.56 -1.19 -9.65
CA LEU A 88 -7.14 0.07 -10.11
C LEU A 88 -6.17 1.24 -9.93
N ALA A 89 -5.49 1.32 -8.78
CA ALA A 89 -4.45 2.33 -8.56
C ALA A 89 -3.30 2.19 -9.56
N ALA A 90 -2.83 0.96 -9.83
CA ALA A 90 -1.74 0.70 -10.78
C ALA A 90 -2.09 1.17 -12.19
N VAL A 91 -3.30 0.87 -12.67
CA VAL A 91 -3.77 1.32 -14.00
C VAL A 91 -3.87 2.85 -14.10
N ALA A 92 -4.13 3.54 -12.99
CA ALA A 92 -4.25 5.00 -12.94
C ALA A 92 -2.90 5.73 -12.79
N ILE A 93 -1.78 5.04 -12.59
CA ILE A 93 -0.44 5.64 -12.42
C ILE A 93 -0.04 6.56 -13.59
N PRO A 94 -0.22 6.20 -14.87
CA PRO A 94 0.18 7.06 -15.99
C PRO A 94 -0.42 8.48 -15.91
N ASP A 95 -1.67 8.58 -15.46
CA ASP A 95 -2.43 9.83 -15.38
C ASP A 95 -2.51 10.44 -13.97
N ALA A 96 -1.75 9.90 -13.02
CA ALA A 96 -1.84 10.28 -11.60
C ALA A 96 -1.60 11.77 -11.36
N PHE A 97 -0.73 12.42 -12.13
CA PHE A 97 -0.46 13.86 -12.06
C PHE A 97 -1.26 14.70 -13.05
N ALA A 98 -2.06 14.08 -13.93
CA ALA A 98 -2.95 14.75 -14.87
C ALA A 98 -4.26 15.21 -14.17
N ALA A 99 -5.24 15.67 -14.96
CA ALA A 99 -6.52 16.16 -14.43
C ALA A 99 -7.27 15.12 -13.58
N GLN A 100 -7.06 13.84 -13.82
CA GLN A 100 -7.79 12.71 -13.21
C GLN A 100 -7.07 12.05 -12.04
N GLY A 101 -6.29 12.79 -11.24
CA GLY A 101 -5.54 12.23 -10.11
C GLY A 101 -6.38 11.52 -9.04
N ALA A 102 -7.68 11.79 -8.98
CA ALA A 102 -8.61 11.09 -8.12
C ALA A 102 -8.69 9.58 -8.43
N TRP A 103 -8.53 9.17 -9.70
CA TRP A 103 -8.52 7.76 -10.10
C TRP A 103 -7.37 6.96 -9.52
N PHE A 104 -6.23 7.60 -9.24
CA PHE A 104 -5.13 7.00 -8.49
C PHE A 104 -5.38 7.12 -6.98
N ALA A 105 -5.72 8.32 -6.51
CA ALA A 105 -5.75 8.62 -5.08
C ALA A 105 -6.86 7.86 -4.32
N LEU A 106 -8.04 7.67 -4.91
CA LEU A 106 -9.15 6.95 -4.27
C LEU A 106 -8.79 5.47 -3.99
N PRO A 107 -8.41 4.65 -5.01
CA PRO A 107 -8.07 3.27 -4.76
C PRO A 107 -6.79 3.13 -3.91
N TYR A 108 -5.78 3.99 -4.07
CA TYR A 108 -4.62 4.02 -3.20
C TYR A 108 -4.99 4.22 -1.73
N THR A 109 -5.83 5.22 -1.45
CA THR A 109 -6.31 5.50 -0.08
C THR A 109 -7.12 4.34 0.47
N ALA A 110 -7.95 3.69 -0.35
CA ALA A 110 -8.71 2.50 0.05
C ALA A 110 -7.78 1.34 0.44
N VAL A 111 -6.71 1.10 -0.33
CA VAL A 111 -5.67 0.09 -0.02
C VAL A 111 -5.03 0.38 1.33
N ARG A 112 -4.58 1.62 1.55
CA ARG A 112 -3.93 2.04 2.79
C ARG A 112 -4.86 1.95 4.00
N ALA A 113 -6.10 2.40 3.86
CA ALA A 113 -7.12 2.33 4.92
C ALA A 113 -7.49 0.88 5.27
N ALA A 114 -7.69 0.02 4.27
CA ALA A 114 -7.97 -1.39 4.48
C ALA A 114 -6.79 -2.11 5.16
N GLY A 115 -5.55 -1.81 4.76
CA GLY A 115 -4.35 -2.33 5.42
C GLY A 115 -4.29 -1.94 6.89
N LEU A 116 -4.51 -0.66 7.23
CA LEU A 116 -4.55 -0.20 8.62
C LEU A 116 -5.69 -0.86 9.43
N ALA A 117 -6.86 -1.03 8.82
CA ALA A 117 -8.00 -1.69 9.45
C ALA A 117 -7.72 -3.17 9.74
N LEU A 118 -7.13 -3.89 8.79
CA LEU A 118 -6.72 -5.29 8.97
C LEU A 118 -5.62 -5.42 10.04
N TYR A 119 -4.63 -4.54 10.02
CA TYR A 119 -3.56 -4.50 11.01
C TYR A 119 -4.12 -4.28 12.43
N TRP A 120 -5.04 -3.32 12.59
CA TRP A 120 -5.78 -3.13 13.83
C TRP A 120 -6.56 -4.39 14.25
N ALA A 121 -7.31 -4.98 13.31
CA ALA A 121 -8.13 -6.16 13.60
C ALA A 121 -7.29 -7.36 14.06
N GLY A 122 -6.09 -7.54 13.49
CA GLY A 122 -5.17 -8.61 13.85
C GLY A 122 -4.58 -8.46 15.26
N LEU A 123 -4.22 -7.24 15.64
CA LEU A 123 -3.43 -7.00 16.86
C LEU A 123 -4.22 -6.40 18.05
N ARG A 124 -5.47 -5.97 17.85
CA ARG A 124 -6.27 -5.27 18.88
C ARG A 124 -6.53 -6.08 20.16
N ASN A 125 -6.44 -7.40 20.10
CA ASN A 125 -6.70 -8.28 21.24
C ASN A 125 -5.48 -8.42 22.17
N ASP A 126 -4.29 -8.06 21.71
CA ASP A 126 -3.08 -8.02 22.51
C ASP A 126 -2.96 -6.64 23.21
N PRO A 127 -2.91 -6.60 24.56
CA PRO A 127 -2.83 -5.33 25.29
C PRO A 127 -1.59 -4.50 24.95
N VAL A 128 -0.44 -5.15 24.71
CA VAL A 128 0.84 -4.48 24.38
C VAL A 128 0.73 -3.81 23.00
N HIS A 129 0.31 -4.57 22.00
CA HIS A 129 0.15 -4.07 20.64
C HIS A 129 -0.95 -3.01 20.54
N ARG A 130 -2.03 -3.14 21.32
CA ARG A 130 -3.13 -2.16 21.32
C ARG A 130 -2.67 -0.76 21.75
N ALA A 131 -1.79 -0.66 22.74
CA ALA A 131 -1.26 0.63 23.17
C ALA A 131 -0.43 1.29 22.04
N ALA A 132 0.46 0.53 21.42
CA ALA A 132 1.25 1.00 20.27
C ALA A 132 0.38 1.41 19.08
N LEU A 133 -0.66 0.62 18.76
CA LEU A 133 -1.57 0.90 17.65
C LEU A 133 -2.35 2.21 17.83
N ARG A 134 -2.75 2.55 19.05
CA ARG A 134 -3.45 3.82 19.34
C ARG A 134 -2.61 5.04 19.01
N THR A 135 -1.30 4.94 19.10
CA THR A 135 -0.38 6.03 18.75
C THR A 135 -0.02 5.99 17.27
N TYR A 136 0.20 4.79 16.73
CA TYR A 136 0.64 4.60 15.33
C TYR A 136 -0.46 4.92 14.31
N LEU A 137 -1.68 4.40 14.49
CA LEU A 137 -2.74 4.49 13.48
C LEU A 137 -3.14 5.92 13.10
N PRO A 138 -3.30 6.88 14.03
CA PRO A 138 -3.58 8.27 13.65
C PRO A 138 -2.49 8.86 12.77
N VAL A 139 -1.21 8.64 13.11
CA VAL A 139 -0.06 9.14 12.32
C VAL A 139 -0.03 8.46 10.96
N ALA A 140 -0.16 7.14 10.89
CA ALA A 140 -0.17 6.39 9.65
C ALA A 140 -1.36 6.71 8.72
N SER A 141 -2.44 7.29 9.26
CA SER A 141 -3.60 7.74 8.49
C SER A 141 -3.42 9.10 7.83
N ILE A 142 -2.42 9.90 8.24
CA ILE A 142 -2.18 11.24 7.70
C ILE A 142 -1.76 11.14 6.23
N SER A 143 -0.79 10.28 5.92
CA SER A 143 -0.25 10.14 4.56
C SER A 143 -1.34 9.76 3.52
N PRO A 144 -2.13 8.69 3.68
CA PRO A 144 -3.19 8.38 2.72
C PRO A 144 -4.26 9.47 2.62
N THR A 145 -4.53 10.20 3.71
CA THR A 145 -5.43 11.36 3.67
C THR A 145 -4.86 12.49 2.82
N LEU A 146 -3.56 12.78 2.93
CA LEU A 146 -2.87 13.76 2.08
C LEU A 146 -2.88 13.32 0.62
N VAL A 147 -2.66 12.03 0.33
CA VAL A 147 -2.74 11.52 -1.04
C VAL A 147 -4.13 11.71 -1.62
N LEU A 148 -5.19 11.45 -0.84
CA LEU A 148 -6.57 11.68 -1.25
C LEU A 148 -6.83 13.16 -1.53
N LEU A 149 -6.45 14.05 -0.62
CA LEU A 149 -6.63 15.49 -0.78
C LEU A 149 -5.88 16.03 -2.02
N GLY A 150 -4.63 15.57 -2.25
CA GLY A 150 -3.87 15.94 -3.44
C GLY A 150 -4.50 15.42 -4.74
N GLY A 151 -5.08 14.22 -4.72
CA GLY A 151 -5.78 13.64 -5.87
C GLY A 151 -7.09 14.35 -6.23
N LEU A 152 -7.83 14.79 -5.22
CA LEU A 152 -9.09 15.54 -5.38
C LEU A 152 -8.85 17.04 -5.63
N GLY A 153 -7.67 17.56 -5.27
CA GLY A 153 -7.28 18.94 -5.42
C GLY A 153 -6.77 19.28 -6.82
N PRO A 154 -6.38 20.57 -7.03
CA PRO A 154 -5.85 21.02 -8.30
C PRO A 154 -4.52 20.33 -8.65
N PRO A 155 -4.28 20.00 -9.93
CA PRO A 155 -3.05 19.32 -10.37
C PRO A 155 -1.76 20.06 -9.96
N SER A 156 -1.80 21.39 -9.93
CA SER A 156 -0.65 22.24 -9.55
C SER A 156 -0.17 22.05 -8.09
N ALA A 157 -1.06 21.69 -7.18
CA ALA A 157 -0.74 21.47 -5.77
C ALA A 157 -0.39 20.01 -5.47
N ARG A 158 -0.75 19.08 -6.34
CA ARG A 158 -0.70 17.62 -6.10
C ARG A 158 0.68 17.13 -5.72
N ALA A 159 1.70 17.49 -6.51
CA ALA A 159 3.07 17.08 -6.26
C ALA A 159 3.55 17.50 -4.86
N TRP A 160 3.24 18.72 -4.43
CA TRP A 160 3.59 19.23 -3.11
C TRP A 160 2.87 18.49 -1.98
N ILE A 161 1.57 18.26 -2.13
CA ILE A 161 0.77 17.55 -1.13
C ILE A 161 1.25 16.09 -1.01
N TRP A 162 1.56 15.42 -2.12
CA TRP A 162 2.07 14.06 -2.10
C TRP A 162 3.51 13.97 -1.59
N THR A 163 4.33 15.00 -1.81
CA THR A 163 5.65 15.10 -1.17
C THR A 163 5.51 15.23 0.35
N LEU A 164 4.53 15.99 0.83
CA LEU A 164 4.24 16.04 2.27
C LEU A 164 3.78 14.67 2.81
N ALA A 165 2.98 13.92 2.05
CA ALA A 165 2.60 12.56 2.41
C ALA A 165 3.83 11.64 2.56
N LEU A 166 4.81 11.74 1.63
CA LEU A 166 6.08 11.03 1.70
C LEU A 166 6.85 11.39 2.96
N VAL A 167 6.98 12.68 3.28
CA VAL A 167 7.68 13.14 4.50
C VAL A 167 7.03 12.56 5.76
N VAL A 168 5.70 12.52 5.81
CA VAL A 168 4.96 11.92 6.92
C VAL A 168 5.22 10.41 7.01
N ASP A 169 5.21 9.68 5.88
CA ASP A 169 5.52 8.24 5.86
C ASP A 169 6.93 7.99 6.40
N VAL A 170 7.95 8.76 5.97
CA VAL A 170 9.34 8.64 6.47
C VAL A 170 9.43 8.95 7.96
N ALA A 171 8.73 9.98 8.43
CA ALA A 171 8.76 10.39 9.83
C ALA A 171 8.00 9.45 10.77
N SER A 172 7.17 8.55 10.22
CA SER A 172 6.35 7.60 10.99
C SER A 172 7.08 6.27 11.32
N VAL A 173 8.32 6.09 10.84
CA VAL A 173 9.19 4.93 11.08
C VAL A 173 10.07 5.17 12.28
#